data_f66fadc0d30bf3b39753ee1915ae9115
#
_entry.id   f66fadc0d30bf3b39753ee1915ae9115
#
_cell.length_a   1.000
_cell.length_b   1.000
_cell.length_c   1.000
_cell.angle_alpha   90.00
_cell.angle_beta   90.00
_cell.angle_gamma   90.00
#
_symmetry.space_group_name_H-M   'P 1'
#
loop_
_entity.id
_entity.type
_entity.pdbx_description
1 polymer ?
#
loop_
_entity_poly.entity_id
_entity_poly.type
_entity_poly.pdbx_seq_one_letter_code
_entity_poly.pdbx_strand_id
1 'polypeptide(L)'
;CSVLDAYIGHNRHDVTDEEGREPLLTTRRGRMVGSSIRDAVYEITRPCYYTGDCPKGRDIEECEGTHYDGYSKCPLNVSPHAIRRGSITNHLSKDVPEKVVSDRMNVGQDVLDKHCDKRSEVQRAEQRRG
;
A
#
# COMPACT_ATOMS: atom_id res chain seq x y z
N CYS A 1 3.60 -12.07 -11.67
CA CYS A 1 2.49 -12.22 -10.69
C CYS A 1 1.18 -12.27 -11.45
N SER A 2 0.44 -13.38 -11.33
CA SER A 2 -0.76 -13.65 -12.15
C SER A 2 -1.84 -12.55 -12.09
N VAL A 3 -2.02 -11.92 -10.94
CA VAL A 3 -2.96 -10.80 -10.77
C VAL A 3 -2.50 -9.57 -11.54
N LEU A 4 -1.21 -9.25 -11.48
CA LEU A 4 -0.65 -8.11 -12.20
C LEU A 4 -0.67 -8.35 -13.71
N ASP A 5 -0.35 -9.56 -14.15
CA ASP A 5 -0.39 -9.95 -15.57
C ASP A 5 -1.81 -9.85 -16.13
N ALA A 6 -2.80 -10.32 -15.36
CA ALA A 6 -4.21 -10.19 -15.72
C ALA A 6 -4.66 -8.73 -15.79
N TYR A 7 -4.23 -7.89 -14.84
CA TYR A 7 -4.51 -6.47 -14.86
C TYR A 7 -3.92 -5.79 -16.10
N ILE A 8 -2.64 -6.03 -16.38
CA ILE A 8 -1.96 -5.45 -17.54
C ILE A 8 -2.62 -5.89 -18.85
N GLY A 9 -3.00 -7.17 -18.96
CA GLY A 9 -3.56 -7.73 -20.18
C GLY A 9 -5.02 -7.38 -20.43
N HIS A 10 -5.83 -7.12 -19.38
CA HIS A 10 -7.28 -6.99 -19.54
C HIS A 10 -7.91 -5.73 -18.94
N ASN A 11 -7.31 -5.16 -17.90
CA ASN A 11 -7.92 -4.07 -17.14
C ASN A 11 -7.21 -2.72 -17.30
N ARG A 12 -5.92 -2.74 -17.61
CA ARG A 12 -5.15 -1.51 -17.83
C ARG A 12 -5.64 -0.80 -19.08
N HIS A 13 -5.92 0.49 -18.97
CA HIS A 13 -6.25 1.29 -20.14
C HIS A 13 -5.01 1.53 -21.01
N ASP A 14 -5.19 1.48 -22.31
CA ASP A 14 -4.13 1.79 -23.29
C ASP A 14 -3.96 3.32 -23.41
N VAL A 15 -3.17 3.84 -22.50
CA VAL A 15 -2.86 5.28 -22.40
C VAL A 15 -1.39 5.49 -22.14
N THR A 16 -0.85 6.58 -22.66
CA THR A 16 0.53 7.04 -22.42
C THR A 16 0.54 8.34 -21.63
N ASP A 17 1.63 8.61 -20.95
CA ASP A 17 1.85 9.91 -20.29
C ASP A 17 2.47 10.93 -21.28
N GLU A 18 2.73 12.15 -20.80
CA GLU A 18 3.27 13.25 -21.59
C GLU A 18 4.67 12.95 -22.17
N GLU A 19 5.40 12.03 -21.55
CA GLU A 19 6.72 11.56 -22.02
C GLU A 19 6.62 10.29 -22.89
N GLY A 20 5.41 9.88 -23.27
CA GLY A 20 5.18 8.70 -24.11
C GLY A 20 5.36 7.35 -23.39
N ARG A 21 5.43 7.35 -22.06
CA ARG A 21 5.55 6.11 -21.26
C ARG A 21 4.18 5.51 -20.98
N GLU A 22 4.12 4.20 -20.88
CA GLU A 22 2.91 3.46 -20.49
C GLU A 22 2.83 3.35 -18.96
N PRO A 23 1.94 4.12 -18.26
CA PRO A 23 1.80 4.00 -16.83
C PRO A 23 1.25 2.63 -16.42
N LEU A 24 1.73 2.08 -15.31
CA LEU A 24 1.19 0.83 -14.77
C LEU A 24 -0.26 1.03 -14.29
N LEU A 25 -0.50 2.03 -13.46
CA LEU A 25 -1.83 2.33 -12.93
C LEU A 25 -2.48 3.44 -13.76
N THR A 26 -3.62 3.12 -14.35
CA THR A 26 -4.27 3.96 -15.34
C THR A 26 -5.74 4.23 -15.03
N THR A 27 -6.22 5.34 -15.53
CA THR A 27 -7.63 5.66 -15.70
C THR A 27 -7.91 5.84 -17.19
N ARG A 28 -9.16 5.99 -17.59
CA ARG A 28 -9.51 6.32 -18.98
C ARG A 28 -8.89 7.63 -19.48
N ARG A 29 -8.44 8.50 -18.56
CA ARG A 29 -7.86 9.82 -18.87
C ARG A 29 -6.34 9.84 -18.87
N GLY A 30 -5.69 8.71 -18.52
CA GLY A 30 -4.24 8.62 -18.45
C GLY A 30 -3.74 7.98 -17.15
N ARG A 31 -2.56 8.38 -16.71
CA ARG A 31 -1.94 7.94 -15.47
C ARG A 31 -2.85 8.23 -14.27
N MET A 32 -3.03 7.24 -13.41
CA MET A 32 -3.72 7.45 -12.14
C MET A 32 -2.89 8.36 -11.23
N VAL A 33 -3.49 9.43 -10.72
CA VAL A 33 -2.81 10.37 -9.83
C VAL A 33 -2.67 9.83 -8.41
N GLY A 34 -1.67 10.31 -7.66
CA GLY A 34 -1.35 9.80 -6.32
C GLY A 34 -2.50 9.92 -5.32
N SER A 35 -3.34 10.96 -5.43
CA SER A 35 -4.54 11.11 -4.60
C SER A 35 -5.54 9.98 -4.84
N SER A 36 -5.80 9.63 -6.09
CA SER A 36 -6.72 8.52 -6.43
C SER A 36 -6.18 7.16 -5.96
N ILE A 37 -4.86 6.96 -6.04
CA ILE A 37 -4.22 5.74 -5.49
C ILE A 37 -4.40 5.68 -3.98
N ARG A 38 -4.18 6.79 -3.29
CA ARG A 38 -4.36 6.88 -1.84
C ARG A 38 -5.80 6.60 -1.43
N ASP A 39 -6.76 7.18 -2.13
CA ASP A 39 -8.17 7.01 -1.84
C ASP A 39 -8.62 5.57 -2.09
N ALA A 40 -8.14 4.94 -3.16
CA ALA A 40 -8.36 3.51 -3.41
C ALA A 40 -7.79 2.64 -2.28
N VAL A 41 -6.61 2.96 -1.76
CA VAL A 41 -6.03 2.23 -0.62
C VAL A 41 -6.90 2.38 0.64
N TYR A 42 -7.37 3.57 0.94
CA TYR A 42 -8.28 3.77 2.07
C TYR A 42 -9.59 3.02 1.88
N GLU A 43 -10.14 2.99 0.67
CA GLU A 43 -11.37 2.28 0.35
C GLU A 43 -11.22 0.78 0.55
N ILE A 44 -10.25 0.13 -0.12
CA ILE A 44 -10.09 -1.32 -0.09
C ILE A 44 -9.60 -1.87 1.25
N THR A 45 -9.00 -1.04 2.09
CA THR A 45 -8.51 -1.47 3.42
C THR A 45 -9.56 -1.34 4.52
N ARG A 46 -10.74 -0.78 4.24
CA ARG A 46 -11.85 -0.80 5.19
C ARG A 46 -12.38 -2.23 5.38
N PRO A 47 -12.57 -2.69 6.62
CA PRO A 47 -13.11 -4.03 6.86
C PRO A 47 -14.46 -4.24 6.15
N CYS A 48 -15.36 -3.27 6.21
CA CYS A 48 -16.68 -3.36 5.58
C CYS A 48 -16.65 -3.51 4.04
N TYR A 49 -15.56 -3.16 3.38
CA TYR A 49 -15.40 -3.32 1.94
C TYR A 49 -15.47 -4.81 1.52
N TYR A 50 -14.90 -5.70 2.32
CA TYR A 50 -14.82 -7.13 2.01
C TYR A 50 -15.64 -8.03 2.93
N THR A 51 -16.03 -7.56 4.13
CA THR A 51 -16.89 -8.33 5.05
C THR A 51 -18.36 -7.99 4.92
N GLY A 52 -18.69 -6.80 4.39
CA GLY A 52 -20.05 -6.28 4.38
C GLY A 52 -20.54 -5.74 5.73
N ASP A 53 -19.72 -5.83 6.80
CA ASP A 53 -20.05 -5.39 8.14
C ASP A 53 -19.01 -4.44 8.73
N CYS A 54 -19.44 -3.51 9.58
CA CYS A 54 -18.55 -2.64 10.31
C CYS A 54 -18.21 -3.21 11.69
N PRO A 55 -16.94 -3.54 12.01
CA PRO A 55 -16.55 -4.06 13.32
C PRO A 55 -16.87 -3.12 14.50
N LYS A 56 -17.14 -1.85 14.23
CA LYS A 56 -17.57 -0.85 15.21
C LYS A 56 -19.08 -0.65 15.25
N GLY A 57 -19.85 -1.49 14.56
CA GLY A 57 -21.31 -1.44 14.56
C GLY A 57 -21.91 -0.19 13.93
N ARG A 58 -21.16 0.49 13.01
CA ARG A 58 -21.69 1.64 12.29
C ARG A 58 -22.56 1.19 11.13
N ASP A 59 -23.59 1.95 10.84
CA ASP A 59 -24.35 1.78 9.61
C ASP A 59 -23.45 2.13 8.42
N ILE A 60 -23.33 1.19 7.48
CA ILE A 60 -22.41 1.33 6.33
C ILE A 60 -22.94 2.37 5.36
N GLU A 61 -24.25 2.44 5.16
CA GLU A 61 -24.87 3.38 4.22
C GLU A 61 -24.78 4.83 4.69
N GLU A 62 -24.81 5.04 6.01
CA GLU A 62 -24.72 6.36 6.63
C GLU A 62 -23.27 6.74 7.03
N CYS A 63 -22.30 5.84 6.85
CA CYS A 63 -20.95 6.07 7.31
C CYS A 63 -20.18 6.99 6.34
N GLU A 64 -19.67 8.12 6.85
CA GLU A 64 -18.84 9.03 6.03
C GLU A 64 -17.66 8.34 5.35
N GLY A 65 -17.08 7.29 5.97
CA GLY A 65 -15.97 6.53 5.42
C GLY A 65 -16.32 5.67 4.20
N THR A 66 -17.59 5.56 3.84
CA THR A 66 -18.05 4.80 2.65
C THR A 66 -18.38 5.69 1.46
N HIS A 67 -18.52 7.00 1.69
CA HIS A 67 -18.80 7.95 0.63
C HIS A 67 -17.54 8.35 -0.12
N TYR A 68 -17.70 8.69 -1.38
CA TYR A 68 -16.68 9.33 -2.20
C TYR A 68 -16.14 10.57 -1.46
N ASP A 69 -14.85 10.81 -1.49
CA ASP A 69 -14.13 11.83 -0.70
C ASP A 69 -14.08 11.60 0.83
N GLY A 70 -14.72 10.57 1.35
CA GLY A 70 -14.75 10.26 2.77
C GLY A 70 -13.92 9.04 3.21
N TYR A 71 -13.29 8.33 2.30
CA TYR A 71 -12.62 7.04 2.61
C TYR A 71 -11.57 7.11 3.72
N SER A 72 -10.82 8.21 3.81
CA SER A 72 -9.84 8.44 4.86
C SER A 72 -10.44 8.63 6.26
N LYS A 73 -11.74 8.91 6.36
CA LYS A 73 -12.44 9.11 7.64
C LYS A 73 -12.80 7.81 8.37
N CYS A 74 -12.67 6.66 7.71
CA CYS A 74 -12.87 5.38 8.39
C CYS A 74 -11.73 5.14 9.40
N PRO A 75 -12.04 4.96 10.70
CA PRO A 75 -11.01 4.76 11.72
C PRO A 75 -10.33 3.39 11.66
N LEU A 76 -10.80 2.51 10.78
CA LEU A 76 -10.32 1.14 10.63
C LEU A 76 -9.56 0.92 9.30
N ASN A 77 -9.50 1.92 8.43
CA ASN A 77 -8.71 1.82 7.21
C ASN A 77 -7.20 1.90 7.49
N VAL A 78 -6.41 1.54 6.49
CA VAL A 78 -4.96 1.56 6.59
C VAL A 78 -4.40 2.55 5.58
N SER A 79 -3.52 3.45 6.02
CA SER A 79 -2.88 4.41 5.14
C SER A 79 -1.85 3.75 4.22
N PRO A 80 -1.60 4.29 3.02
CA PRO A 80 -0.53 3.81 2.14
C PRO A 80 0.84 3.77 2.83
N HIS A 81 1.10 4.75 3.70
CA HIS A 81 2.36 4.79 4.45
C HIS A 81 2.49 3.65 5.46
N ALA A 82 1.41 3.26 6.12
CA ALA A 82 1.40 2.11 7.02
C ALA A 82 1.63 0.79 6.25
N ILE A 83 1.03 0.63 5.06
CA ILE A 83 1.28 -0.52 4.18
C ILE A 83 2.75 -0.57 3.77
N ARG A 84 3.32 0.57 3.34
CA ARG A 84 4.75 0.66 2.98
C ARG A 84 5.64 0.23 4.15
N ARG A 85 5.40 0.73 5.35
CA ARG A 85 6.17 0.37 6.57
C ARG A 85 6.03 -1.11 6.90
N GLY A 86 4.82 -1.65 6.84
CA GLY A 86 4.56 -3.07 7.03
C GLY A 86 5.28 -3.94 6.00
N SER A 87 5.29 -3.54 4.74
CA SER A 87 6.02 -4.24 3.67
C SER A 87 7.53 -4.26 3.93
N ILE A 88 8.11 -3.13 4.31
CA ILE A 88 9.54 -3.03 4.66
C ILE A 88 9.86 -3.98 5.83
N THR A 89 9.11 -3.89 6.92
CA THR A 89 9.31 -4.76 8.09
C THR A 89 9.17 -6.24 7.74
N ASN A 90 8.19 -6.61 6.90
CA ASN A 90 8.00 -7.98 6.46
C ASN A 90 9.18 -8.51 5.62
N HIS A 91 9.75 -7.70 4.74
CA HIS A 91 10.94 -8.09 3.96
C HIS A 91 12.16 -8.28 4.87
N LEU A 92 12.37 -7.36 5.80
CA LEU A 92 13.46 -7.46 6.78
C LEU A 92 13.31 -8.68 7.70
N SER A 93 12.07 -9.04 8.07
CA SER A 93 11.78 -10.23 8.87
C SER A 93 12.00 -11.55 8.12
N LYS A 94 12.07 -11.50 6.79
CA LYS A 94 12.36 -12.65 5.91
C LYS A 94 13.81 -12.70 5.46
N ASP A 95 14.71 -12.08 6.22
CA ASP A 95 16.15 -12.09 5.97
C ASP A 95 16.58 -11.45 4.63
N VAL A 96 15.72 -10.60 4.04
CA VAL A 96 16.14 -9.80 2.89
C VAL A 96 17.14 -8.75 3.37
N PRO A 97 18.35 -8.66 2.77
CA PRO A 97 19.36 -7.72 3.21
C PRO A 97 18.86 -6.27 3.23
N GLU A 98 19.17 -5.52 4.28
CA GLU A 98 18.71 -4.13 4.46
C GLU A 98 19.02 -3.23 3.28
N LYS A 99 20.20 -3.39 2.67
CA LYS A 99 20.57 -2.66 1.45
C LYS A 99 19.62 -2.94 0.29
N VAL A 100 19.21 -4.19 0.10
CA VAL A 100 18.26 -4.58 -0.95
C VAL A 100 16.88 -3.98 -0.69
N VAL A 101 16.44 -3.97 0.57
CA VAL A 101 15.17 -3.36 0.96
C VAL A 101 15.23 -1.84 0.77
N SER A 102 16.32 -1.20 1.19
CA SER A 102 16.58 0.22 0.99
C SER A 102 16.47 0.62 -0.48
N ASP A 103 17.18 -0.09 -1.35
CA ASP A 103 17.19 0.17 -2.79
C ASP A 103 15.82 -0.05 -3.44
N ARG A 104 15.17 -1.17 -3.15
CA ARG A 104 13.86 -1.52 -3.73
C ARG A 104 12.74 -0.61 -3.27
N MET A 105 12.78 -0.20 -2.02
CA MET A 105 11.74 0.64 -1.42
C MET A 105 12.06 2.13 -1.54
N ASN A 106 13.20 2.49 -2.15
CA ASN A 106 13.67 3.87 -2.26
C ASN A 106 13.58 4.60 -0.90
N VAL A 107 14.26 4.05 0.11
CA VAL A 107 14.28 4.58 1.46
C VAL A 107 15.71 4.58 1.97
N GLY A 108 16.17 5.71 2.54
CA GLY A 108 17.50 5.83 3.14
C GLY A 108 17.67 4.88 4.33
N GLN A 109 18.87 4.40 4.55
CA GLN A 109 19.20 3.45 5.64
C GLN A 109 18.82 4.01 7.02
N ASP A 110 19.12 5.27 7.26
CA ASP A 110 18.78 6.01 8.48
C ASP A 110 17.26 6.11 8.71
N VAL A 111 16.50 6.33 7.65
CA VAL A 111 15.03 6.37 7.68
C VAL A 111 14.45 4.97 7.89
N LEU A 112 15.08 3.96 7.28
CA LEU A 112 14.69 2.57 7.42
C LEU A 112 14.83 2.13 8.88
N ASP A 113 15.96 2.37 9.51
CA ASP A 113 16.23 2.03 10.91
C ASP A 113 15.30 2.76 11.88
N LYS A 114 15.06 4.03 11.62
CA LYS A 114 14.34 4.91 12.56
C LYS A 114 12.83 4.80 12.49
N HIS A 115 12.28 4.64 11.30
CA HIS A 115 10.84 4.81 11.05
C HIS A 115 10.15 3.61 10.41
N CYS A 116 10.87 2.80 9.66
CA CYS A 116 10.29 1.74 8.85
C CYS A 116 10.54 0.35 9.41
N ASP A 117 11.69 0.10 10.02
CA ASP A 117 12.00 -1.17 10.65
C ASP A 117 11.36 -1.24 12.05
N LYS A 118 10.39 -2.12 12.19
CA LYS A 118 9.68 -2.38 13.45
C LYS A 118 10.07 -3.71 14.09
N ARG A 119 11.16 -4.35 13.62
CA ARG A 119 11.70 -5.53 14.27
C ARG A 119 12.17 -5.18 15.68
N SER A 120 12.02 -6.12 16.59
CA SER A 120 12.60 -5.97 17.94
C SER A 120 14.13 -6.04 17.88
N GLU A 121 14.81 -5.49 18.90
CA GLU A 121 16.27 -5.59 19.01
C GLU A 121 16.73 -7.05 19.07
N VAL A 122 15.95 -7.92 19.69
CA VAL A 122 16.23 -9.36 19.76
C VAL A 122 16.20 -9.98 18.35
N GLN A 123 15.18 -9.69 17.56
CA GLN A 123 15.09 -10.18 16.18
C GLN A 123 16.24 -9.68 15.31
N ARG A 124 16.66 -8.42 15.48
CA ARG A 124 17.82 -7.86 14.76
C ARG A 124 19.11 -8.55 15.18
N ALA A 125 19.27 -8.84 16.48
CA ALA A 125 20.47 -9.51 17.02
C ALA A 125 20.57 -10.97 16.54
N GLU A 126 19.46 -11.70 16.48
CA GLU A 126 19.41 -13.06 15.97
C GLU A 126 19.80 -13.14 14.49
N GLN A 127 19.30 -12.25 13.67
CA GLN A 127 19.62 -12.19 12.24
C GLN A 127 21.09 -11.85 11.94
N ARG A 128 21.76 -11.08 12.83
CA ARG A 128 23.21 -10.80 12.69
C ARG A 128 24.11 -11.96 13.04
N ARG A 129 23.59 -12.98 13.75
CA ARG A 129 24.35 -14.16 14.16
C ARG A 129 24.28 -15.32 13.15
N GLY A 130 23.33 -15.27 12.23
CA GLY A 130 23.20 -16.21 11.12
C GLY A 130 23.97 -15.74 9.91
#